data_746680717a5aafc367cb512cdb695945
#
_entry.id   746680717a5aafc367cb512cdb695945
#
_cell.length_a   1.000
_cell.length_b   1.000
_cell.length_c   1.000
_cell.angle_alpha   90.00
_cell.angle_beta   90.00
_cell.angle_gamma   90.00
#
_symmetry.space_group_name_H-M   'P 1'
#
loop_
_entity.id
_entity.type
_entity.pdbx_description
1 polymer ?
#
loop_
_entity_poly.entity_id
_entity_poly.type
_entity_poly.pdbx_seq_one_letter_code
_entity_poly.pdbx_strand_id
1 'polypeptide(L)'
;DRWPRIFTLSNYKTVLHQQNILTGAVVSVARTVLGTIFSLVTNALLAYIISRKRFLFRSQLSLFWVITMYVNGGMIPTLVLYRNMNLTNSFWVYVIPGMVSAFNVLVMRTFMEGLPSALEESAMIDGANDFTIFTRIISPLCKPVYATVALFVAVGQWNSWFDAMLY
;
A
#
# COMPACT_ATOMS: atom_id res chain seq x y z
N ASP A 1 -7.76 -27.47 -35.23
CA ASP A 1 -6.43 -27.99 -34.84
C ASP A 1 -6.08 -27.46 -33.44
N ARG A 2 -5.84 -28.37 -32.48
CA ARG A 2 -5.48 -28.01 -31.08
C ARG A 2 -3.97 -27.80 -30.90
N TRP A 3 -3.16 -28.07 -31.89
CA TRP A 3 -1.70 -27.96 -31.85
C TRP A 3 -1.20 -27.04 -32.98
N PRO A 4 -0.25 -26.12 -32.68
CA PRO A 4 0.32 -25.26 -33.70
C PRO A 4 1.08 -26.10 -34.73
N ARG A 5 0.81 -25.92 -36.02
CA ARG A 5 1.52 -26.62 -37.10
C ARG A 5 2.96 -26.13 -37.26
N ILE A 6 3.23 -24.88 -36.87
CA ILE A 6 4.56 -24.28 -36.91
C ILE A 6 4.75 -23.53 -35.64
N PHE A 7 5.77 -23.89 -34.87
CA PHE A 7 6.15 -23.14 -33.66
C PHE A 7 6.97 -21.91 -34.05
N THR A 8 6.43 -20.73 -33.89
CA THR A 8 7.15 -19.48 -34.19
C THR A 8 7.02 -18.51 -33.03
N LEU A 9 8.09 -17.77 -32.74
CA LEU A 9 8.12 -16.69 -31.74
C LEU A 9 7.89 -15.29 -32.37
N SER A 10 7.51 -15.24 -33.66
CA SER A 10 7.34 -13.98 -34.40
C SER A 10 6.29 -13.06 -33.74
N ASN A 11 5.19 -13.63 -33.22
CA ASN A 11 4.14 -12.85 -32.53
C ASN A 11 4.67 -12.16 -31.26
N TYR A 12 5.48 -12.86 -30.46
CA TYR A 12 6.13 -12.27 -29.31
C TYR A 12 7.07 -11.12 -29.69
N LYS A 13 7.82 -11.29 -30.77
CA LYS A 13 8.73 -10.27 -31.29
C LYS A 13 7.96 -9.03 -31.76
N THR A 14 6.83 -9.22 -32.46
CA THR A 14 5.96 -8.11 -32.88
C THR A 14 5.35 -7.37 -31.70
N VAL A 15 4.86 -8.10 -30.70
CA VAL A 15 4.27 -7.51 -29.48
C VAL A 15 5.32 -6.72 -28.70
N LEU A 16 6.51 -7.27 -28.50
CA LEU A 16 7.58 -6.60 -27.75
C LEU A 16 8.14 -5.34 -28.46
N HIS A 17 7.96 -5.21 -29.77
CA HIS A 17 8.36 -4.00 -30.51
C HIS A 17 7.32 -2.90 -30.50
N GLN A 18 6.13 -3.13 -29.94
CA GLN A 18 5.13 -2.08 -29.79
C GLN A 18 5.49 -1.17 -28.59
N GLN A 19 5.75 0.09 -28.86
CA GLN A 19 6.11 1.09 -27.85
C GLN A 19 5.10 1.18 -26.70
N ASN A 20 3.82 1.04 -26.99
CA ASN A 20 2.74 1.09 -25.99
C ASN A 20 2.86 -0.03 -24.94
N ILE A 21 3.33 -1.20 -25.31
CA ILE A 21 3.51 -2.33 -24.37
C ILE A 21 4.69 -2.09 -23.43
N LEU A 22 5.80 -1.58 -23.95
CA LEU A 22 6.97 -1.24 -23.14
C LEU A 22 6.63 -0.11 -22.15
N THR A 23 5.94 0.93 -22.61
CA THR A 23 5.49 2.01 -21.73
C THR A 23 4.53 1.50 -20.65
N GLY A 24 3.57 0.66 -21.01
CA GLY A 24 2.65 0.03 -20.06
C GLY A 24 3.38 -0.83 -19.02
N ALA A 25 4.38 -1.61 -19.44
CA ALA A 25 5.20 -2.43 -18.55
C ALA A 25 5.99 -1.55 -17.55
N VAL A 26 6.61 -0.47 -18.01
CA VAL A 26 7.33 0.49 -17.13
C VAL A 26 6.38 1.12 -16.13
N VAL A 27 5.20 1.57 -16.56
CA VAL A 27 4.18 2.14 -15.66
C VAL A 27 3.71 1.11 -14.64
N SER A 28 3.49 -0.15 -15.03
CA SER A 28 3.08 -1.24 -14.13
C SER A 28 4.15 -1.52 -13.07
N VAL A 29 5.41 -1.57 -13.45
CA VAL A 29 6.53 -1.74 -12.50
C VAL A 29 6.63 -0.52 -11.58
N ALA A 30 6.61 0.68 -12.14
CA ALA A 30 6.74 1.91 -11.36
C ALA A 30 5.60 2.06 -10.35
N ARG A 31 4.33 1.83 -10.74
CA ARG A 31 3.19 1.89 -9.81
C ARG A 31 3.27 0.83 -8.72
N THR A 32 3.71 -0.38 -9.06
CA THR A 32 3.85 -1.46 -8.08
C THR A 32 4.93 -1.12 -7.06
N VAL A 33 6.10 -0.69 -7.48
CA VAL A 33 7.20 -0.34 -6.58
C VAL A 33 6.85 0.87 -5.73
N LEU A 34 6.49 1.99 -6.36
CA LEU A 34 6.19 3.23 -5.63
C LEU A 34 4.93 3.09 -4.77
N GLY A 35 3.86 2.49 -5.31
CA GLY A 35 2.64 2.23 -4.56
C GLY A 35 2.88 1.36 -3.32
N THR A 36 3.71 0.32 -3.42
CA THR A 36 4.06 -0.53 -2.28
C THR A 36 4.88 0.23 -1.24
N ILE A 37 5.91 0.97 -1.65
CA ILE A 37 6.76 1.74 -0.72
C ILE A 37 5.92 2.78 0.04
N PHE A 38 5.17 3.62 -0.68
CA PHE A 38 4.34 4.65 -0.05
C PHE A 38 3.27 4.04 0.86
N SER A 39 2.61 2.97 0.41
CA SER A 39 1.62 2.27 1.23
C SER A 39 2.23 1.68 2.50
N LEU A 40 3.39 1.03 2.42
CA LEU A 40 4.07 0.48 3.60
C LEU A 40 4.41 1.57 4.61
N VAL A 41 5.03 2.66 4.17
CA VAL A 41 5.46 3.75 5.05
C VAL A 41 4.26 4.40 5.74
N THR A 42 3.22 4.75 4.99
CA THR A 42 2.04 5.42 5.56
C THR A 42 1.25 4.53 6.48
N ASN A 43 1.00 3.26 6.09
CA ASN A 43 0.26 2.32 6.95
C ASN A 43 1.06 1.94 8.20
N ALA A 44 2.39 1.80 8.12
CA ALA A 44 3.23 1.51 9.27
C ALA A 44 3.24 2.66 10.30
N LEU A 45 3.34 3.90 9.83
CA LEU A 45 3.27 5.08 10.71
C LEU A 45 1.90 5.19 11.39
N LEU A 46 0.82 5.04 10.64
CA LEU A 46 -0.54 5.07 11.18
C LEU A 46 -0.79 3.93 12.18
N ALA A 47 -0.36 2.71 11.83
CA ALA A 47 -0.47 1.56 12.70
C ALA A 47 0.30 1.75 14.01
N TYR A 48 1.51 2.30 13.94
CA TYR A 48 2.30 2.63 15.13
C TYR A 48 1.57 3.61 16.04
N ILE A 49 1.10 4.73 15.51
CA ILE A 49 0.38 5.75 16.30
C ILE A 49 -0.83 5.14 17.01
N ILE A 50 -1.65 4.37 16.29
CA ILE A 50 -2.89 3.79 16.81
C ILE A 50 -2.61 2.61 17.77
N SER A 51 -1.47 1.93 17.63
CA SER A 51 -1.10 0.83 18.53
C SER A 51 -0.68 1.29 19.93
N ARG A 52 -0.28 2.56 20.09
CA ARG A 52 0.24 3.07 21.37
C ARG A 52 -0.87 3.33 22.38
N LYS A 53 -0.73 2.76 23.58
CA LYS A 53 -1.71 2.93 24.68
C LYS A 53 -1.81 4.38 25.14
N ARG A 54 -0.76 5.17 24.98
CA ARG A 54 -0.70 6.60 25.34
C ARG A 54 -1.50 7.50 24.41
N PHE A 55 -1.86 7.03 23.22
CA PHE A 55 -2.63 7.82 22.27
C PHE A 55 -4.11 7.84 22.65
N LEU A 56 -4.60 9.02 23.06
CA LEU A 56 -5.93 9.22 23.63
C LEU A 56 -7.07 8.80 22.68
N PHE A 57 -6.93 9.07 21.38
CA PHE A 57 -7.96 8.82 20.36
C PHE A 57 -7.83 7.46 19.66
N ARG A 58 -7.02 6.53 20.17
CA ARG A 58 -6.73 5.25 19.51
C ARG A 58 -8.00 4.43 19.21
N SER A 59 -8.97 4.43 20.12
CA SER A 59 -10.21 3.66 19.98
C SER A 59 -11.12 4.28 18.92
N GLN A 60 -11.28 5.60 18.95
CA GLN A 60 -12.10 6.32 17.98
C GLN A 60 -11.53 6.23 16.57
N LEU A 61 -10.20 6.40 16.42
CA LEU A 61 -9.55 6.23 15.13
C LEU A 61 -9.63 4.80 14.61
N SER A 62 -9.52 3.81 15.50
CA SER A 62 -9.66 2.42 15.10
C SER A 62 -11.08 2.12 14.61
N LEU A 63 -12.09 2.61 15.33
CA LEU A 63 -13.47 2.49 14.91
C LEU A 63 -13.72 3.20 13.58
N PHE A 64 -13.18 4.40 13.41
CA PHE A 64 -13.24 5.14 12.15
C PHE A 64 -12.67 4.32 10.99
N TRP A 65 -11.47 3.74 11.15
CA TRP A 65 -10.87 2.88 10.13
C TRP A 65 -11.73 1.65 9.82
N VAL A 66 -12.31 1.01 10.83
CA VAL A 66 -13.21 -0.13 10.62
C VAL A 66 -14.44 0.30 9.83
N ILE A 67 -15.07 1.42 10.19
CA ILE A 67 -16.25 1.93 9.47
C ILE A 67 -15.93 2.22 8.00
N THR A 68 -14.77 2.83 7.71
CA THR A 68 -14.37 3.14 6.33
C THR A 68 -14.19 1.89 5.44
N MET A 69 -13.98 0.72 6.02
CA MET A 69 -13.93 -0.53 5.24
C MET A 69 -15.30 -0.96 4.69
N TYR A 70 -16.39 -0.56 5.35
CA TYR A 70 -17.74 -0.93 4.96
C TYR A 70 -18.47 0.16 4.18
N VAL A 71 -17.96 1.37 4.18
CA VAL A 71 -18.55 2.52 3.46
C VAL A 71 -17.78 2.76 2.17
N ASN A 72 -18.45 2.50 1.05
CA ASN A 72 -17.89 2.77 -0.28
C ASN A 72 -18.75 3.81 -0.99
N GLY A 73 -18.13 4.91 -1.43
CA GLY A 73 -18.82 5.97 -2.15
C GLY A 73 -19.21 5.62 -3.59
N GLY A 74 -18.67 4.53 -4.12
CA GLY A 74 -18.89 4.12 -5.51
C GLY A 74 -17.94 4.79 -6.50
N MET A 75 -18.03 4.36 -7.76
CA MET A 75 -17.11 4.74 -8.83
C MET A 75 -17.28 6.21 -9.25
N ILE A 76 -18.52 6.68 -9.41
CA ILE A 76 -18.79 8.05 -9.90
C ILE A 76 -18.30 9.12 -8.92
N PRO A 77 -18.61 9.09 -7.62
CA PRO A 77 -18.05 10.03 -6.64
C PRO A 77 -16.53 10.02 -6.60
N THR A 78 -15.91 8.84 -6.71
CA THR A 78 -14.45 8.70 -6.73
C THR A 78 -13.84 9.37 -7.96
N LEU A 79 -14.43 9.19 -9.14
CA LEU A 79 -14.00 9.86 -10.38
C LEU A 79 -14.08 11.37 -10.27
N VAL A 80 -15.20 11.90 -9.74
CA VAL A 80 -15.39 13.34 -9.52
C VAL A 80 -14.34 13.89 -8.55
N LEU A 81 -14.07 13.17 -7.47
CA LEU A 81 -13.05 13.56 -6.49
C LEU A 81 -11.66 13.65 -7.14
N TYR A 82 -11.24 12.62 -7.89
CA TYR A 82 -9.91 12.61 -8.53
C TYR A 82 -9.79 13.68 -9.61
N ARG A 83 -10.87 13.96 -10.32
CA ARG A 83 -10.93 15.06 -11.29
C ARG A 83 -10.75 16.42 -10.60
N ASN A 84 -11.43 16.66 -9.49
CA ASN A 84 -11.32 17.91 -8.73
C ASN A 84 -9.92 18.07 -8.09
N MET A 85 -9.23 16.98 -7.80
CA MET A 85 -7.85 16.96 -7.30
C MET A 85 -6.81 17.07 -8.42
N ASN A 86 -7.21 17.18 -9.69
CA ASN A 86 -6.33 17.15 -10.87
C ASN A 86 -5.43 15.90 -10.92
N LEU A 87 -5.91 14.77 -10.43
CA LEU A 87 -5.20 13.50 -10.48
C LEU A 87 -5.46 12.71 -11.77
N THR A 88 -6.50 13.02 -12.53
CA THR A 88 -6.80 12.38 -13.82
C THR A 88 -5.67 12.67 -14.83
N ASN A 89 -5.30 11.65 -15.62
CA ASN A 89 -4.14 11.68 -16.52
C ASN A 89 -2.78 11.91 -15.82
N SER A 90 -2.69 11.63 -14.53
CA SER A 90 -1.45 11.71 -13.75
C SER A 90 -1.06 10.35 -13.22
N PHE A 91 0.23 10.02 -13.26
CA PHE A 91 0.76 8.79 -12.63
C PHE A 91 0.36 8.65 -11.15
N TRP A 92 0.21 9.76 -10.45
CA TRP A 92 -0.13 9.80 -9.03
C TRP A 92 -1.51 9.26 -8.69
N VAL A 93 -2.42 9.13 -9.67
CA VAL A 93 -3.72 8.49 -9.46
C VAL A 93 -3.58 7.01 -9.07
N TYR A 94 -2.48 6.36 -9.46
CA TYR A 94 -2.21 4.96 -9.11
C TYR A 94 -1.60 4.80 -7.70
N VAL A 95 -0.97 5.85 -7.18
CA VAL A 95 -0.22 5.79 -5.92
C VAL A 95 -1.01 6.39 -4.76
N ILE A 96 -1.47 7.65 -4.89
CA ILE A 96 -2.07 8.41 -3.79
C ILE A 96 -3.31 7.73 -3.19
N PRO A 97 -4.30 7.26 -3.96
CA PRO A 97 -5.49 6.62 -3.39
C PRO A 97 -5.17 5.31 -2.65
N GLY A 98 -4.14 4.60 -3.09
CA GLY A 98 -3.70 3.34 -2.51
C GLY A 98 -2.73 3.46 -1.34
N MET A 99 -2.30 4.69 -0.97
CA MET A 99 -1.32 4.88 0.10
C MET A 99 -1.81 4.41 1.46
N VAL A 100 -3.09 4.54 1.76
CA VAL A 100 -3.68 4.17 3.04
C VAL A 100 -4.75 3.12 2.85
N SER A 101 -4.61 2.01 3.55
CA SER A 101 -5.59 0.93 3.59
C SER A 101 -5.95 0.61 5.03
N ALA A 102 -7.23 0.74 5.38
CA ALA A 102 -7.72 0.43 6.72
C ALA A 102 -7.35 -0.99 7.15
N PHE A 103 -7.49 -1.96 6.24
CA PHE A 103 -7.10 -3.36 6.49
C PHE A 103 -5.62 -3.47 6.85
N ASN A 104 -4.73 -2.88 6.04
CA ASN A 104 -3.28 -2.96 6.26
C ASN A 104 -2.87 -2.27 7.57
N VAL A 105 -3.46 -1.11 7.89
CA VAL A 105 -3.25 -0.40 9.15
C VAL A 105 -3.62 -1.29 10.34
N LEU A 106 -4.80 -1.94 10.30
CA LEU A 106 -5.27 -2.79 11.40
C LEU A 106 -4.42 -4.05 11.57
N VAL A 107 -4.01 -4.69 10.47
CA VAL A 107 -3.12 -5.86 10.50
C VAL A 107 -1.77 -5.49 11.12
N MET A 108 -1.13 -4.42 10.65
CA MET A 108 0.13 -3.95 11.23
C MET A 108 -0.01 -3.53 12.68
N ARG A 109 -1.09 -2.83 13.03
CA ARG A 109 -1.40 -2.45 14.41
C ARG A 109 -1.47 -3.66 15.34
N THR A 110 -2.26 -4.67 14.96
CA THR A 110 -2.42 -5.90 15.77
C THR A 110 -1.09 -6.59 16.00
N PHE A 111 -0.22 -6.63 14.99
CA PHE A 111 1.13 -7.17 15.14
C PHE A 111 1.96 -6.34 16.12
N MET A 112 1.95 -5.01 16.00
CA MET A 112 2.69 -4.10 16.87
C MET A 112 2.20 -4.13 18.33
N GLU A 113 0.90 -4.34 18.54
CA GLU A 113 0.33 -4.49 19.90
C GLU A 113 0.75 -5.80 20.58
N GLY A 114 1.14 -6.81 19.79
CA GLY A 114 1.68 -8.07 20.31
C GLY A 114 3.15 -8.00 20.76
N LEU A 115 3.86 -6.91 20.47
CA LEU A 115 5.24 -6.74 20.92
C LEU A 115 5.31 -6.38 22.41
N PRO A 116 6.32 -6.86 23.17
CA PRO A 116 6.48 -6.54 24.57
C PRO A 116 6.65 -5.04 24.83
N SER A 117 5.84 -4.44 25.71
CA SER A 117 5.91 -3.02 26.06
C SER A 117 7.23 -2.64 26.73
N ALA A 118 7.89 -3.58 27.39
CA ALA A 118 9.18 -3.38 28.06
C ALA A 118 10.26 -2.84 27.12
N LEU A 119 10.20 -3.19 25.81
CA LEU A 119 11.16 -2.68 24.80
C LEU A 119 11.02 -1.16 24.62
N GLU A 120 9.80 -0.65 24.66
CA GLU A 120 9.54 0.78 24.53
C GLU A 120 9.81 1.52 25.82
N GLU A 121 9.42 0.94 26.95
CA GLU A 121 9.63 1.51 28.28
C GLU A 121 11.13 1.69 28.58
N SER A 122 11.96 0.68 28.26
CA SER A 122 13.40 0.79 28.40
C SER A 122 14.00 1.89 27.52
N ALA A 123 13.57 1.97 26.27
CA ALA A 123 14.06 3.01 25.36
C ALA A 123 13.64 4.42 25.79
N MET A 124 12.47 4.59 26.41
CA MET A 124 12.05 5.86 26.97
C MET A 124 12.89 6.28 28.17
N ILE A 125 13.28 5.33 29.02
CA ILE A 125 14.21 5.58 30.15
C ILE A 125 15.56 6.05 29.61
N ASP A 126 16.01 5.50 28.48
CA ASP A 126 17.23 5.91 27.79
C ASP A 126 17.08 7.26 27.03
N GLY A 127 15.93 7.93 27.13
CA GLY A 127 15.67 9.25 26.53
C GLY A 127 15.31 9.19 25.04
N ALA A 128 14.96 8.03 24.49
CA ALA A 128 14.54 7.91 23.09
C ALA A 128 13.15 8.56 22.89
N ASN A 129 13.02 9.35 21.81
CA ASN A 129 11.73 9.87 21.37
C ASN A 129 10.92 8.82 20.58
N ASP A 130 9.61 9.05 20.41
CA ASP A 130 8.70 8.11 19.74
C ASP A 130 9.14 7.76 18.31
N PHE A 131 9.73 8.71 17.58
CA PHE A 131 10.22 8.44 16.21
C PHE A 131 11.45 7.52 16.24
N THR A 132 12.34 7.69 17.20
CA THR A 132 13.50 6.80 17.39
C THR A 132 13.07 5.39 17.80
N ILE A 133 12.10 5.29 18.73
CA ILE A 133 11.51 4.01 19.14
C ILE A 133 10.88 3.31 17.92
N PHE A 134 10.09 4.03 17.13
CA PHE A 134 9.49 3.48 15.92
C PHE A 134 10.54 2.97 14.96
N THR A 135 11.52 3.80 14.59
CA THR A 135 12.45 3.47 13.50
C THR A 135 13.51 2.45 13.90
N ARG A 136 14.04 2.51 15.13
CA ARG A 136 15.15 1.68 15.58
C ARG A 136 14.75 0.42 16.34
N ILE A 137 13.57 0.38 16.93
CA ILE A 137 13.13 -0.74 17.78
C ILE A 137 11.94 -1.46 17.15
N ILE A 138 10.82 -0.77 16.98
CA ILE A 138 9.56 -1.39 16.56
C ILE A 138 9.61 -1.80 15.08
N SER A 139 10.02 -0.91 14.18
CA SER A 139 10.03 -1.19 12.75
C SER A 139 10.91 -2.38 12.36
N PRO A 140 12.13 -2.57 12.89
CA PRO A 140 12.92 -3.77 12.63
C PRO A 140 12.26 -5.08 13.09
N LEU A 141 11.53 -5.05 14.21
CA LEU A 141 10.78 -6.21 14.72
C LEU A 141 9.53 -6.52 13.87
N CYS A 142 9.00 -5.51 13.17
CA CYS A 142 7.83 -5.64 12.31
C CYS A 142 8.15 -6.12 10.88
N LYS A 143 9.40 -6.48 10.55
CA LYS A 143 9.77 -6.97 9.21
C LYS A 143 8.85 -8.08 8.67
N PRO A 144 8.43 -9.09 9.46
CA PRO A 144 7.56 -10.15 8.95
C PRO A 144 6.21 -9.61 8.46
N VAL A 145 5.56 -8.75 9.24
CA VAL A 145 4.26 -8.16 8.84
C VAL A 145 4.43 -7.18 7.69
N TYR A 146 5.52 -6.44 7.61
CA TYR A 146 5.83 -5.58 6.47
C TYR A 146 5.99 -6.38 5.18
N ALA A 147 6.70 -7.51 5.22
CA ALA A 147 6.83 -8.38 4.06
C ALA A 147 5.48 -8.92 3.58
N THR A 148 4.61 -9.33 4.51
CA THR A 148 3.26 -9.80 4.19
C THR A 148 2.41 -8.70 3.54
N VAL A 149 2.38 -7.51 4.14
CA VAL A 149 1.60 -6.39 3.60
C VAL A 149 2.20 -5.88 2.30
N ALA A 150 3.54 -5.85 2.16
CA ALA A 150 4.20 -5.54 0.90
C ALA A 150 3.75 -6.46 -0.23
N LEU A 151 3.68 -7.76 0.04
CA LEU A 151 3.21 -8.74 -0.93
C LEU A 151 1.75 -8.47 -1.34
N PHE A 152 0.85 -8.24 -0.38
CA PHE A 152 -0.55 -7.94 -0.68
C PHE A 152 -0.71 -6.68 -1.54
N VAL A 153 -0.01 -5.61 -1.19
CA VAL A 153 -0.05 -4.35 -1.94
C VAL A 153 0.58 -4.52 -3.32
N ALA A 154 1.74 -5.16 -3.42
CA ALA A 154 2.44 -5.35 -4.69
C ALA A 154 1.61 -6.18 -5.67
N VAL A 155 1.03 -7.30 -5.21
CA VAL A 155 0.15 -8.14 -6.05
C VAL A 155 -1.11 -7.36 -6.44
N GLY A 156 -1.70 -6.60 -5.53
CA GLY A 156 -2.85 -5.74 -5.83
C GLY A 156 -2.54 -4.69 -6.90
N GLN A 157 -1.42 -3.99 -6.75
CA GLN A 157 -0.97 -2.97 -7.71
C GLN A 157 -0.62 -3.58 -9.08
N TRP A 158 0.03 -4.73 -9.09
CA TRP A 158 0.40 -5.41 -10.33
C TRP A 158 -0.81 -5.87 -11.15
N ASN A 159 -1.84 -6.38 -10.47
CA ASN A 159 -3.05 -6.89 -11.11
C ASN A 159 -4.11 -5.81 -11.37
N SER A 160 -3.93 -4.57 -10.92
CA SER A 160 -4.89 -3.51 -11.14
C SER A 160 -4.79 -2.99 -12.58
N TRP A 161 -5.88 -3.12 -13.31
CA TRP A 161 -6.02 -2.68 -14.70
C TRP A 161 -7.14 -1.64 -14.88
N PHE A 162 -8.13 -1.69 -14.00
CA PHE A 162 -9.36 -0.92 -14.12
C PHE A 162 -9.14 0.59 -13.94
N ASP A 163 -8.30 0.98 -13.00
CA ASP A 163 -7.90 2.36 -12.75
C ASP A 163 -7.13 2.96 -13.93
N ALA A 164 -6.31 2.16 -14.63
CA ALA A 164 -5.62 2.60 -15.85
C ALA A 164 -6.57 2.80 -17.05
N MET A 165 -7.73 2.15 -17.03
CA MET A 165 -8.76 2.32 -18.07
C MET A 165 -9.66 3.53 -17.77
N LEU A 166 -9.83 3.88 -16.49
CA LEU A 166 -10.81 4.86 -16.04
C LEU A 166 -10.24 6.28 -15.89
N TYR A 167 -8.97 6.40 -15.52
CA TYR A 167 -8.30 7.66 -15.14
C TYR A 167 -7.16 8.02 -16.08
#